data_26b153a267dbb43d7737b66cb6436112
#
_entry.id   26b153a267dbb43d7737b66cb6436112
#
_cell.length_a   1.000
_cell.length_b   1.000
_cell.length_c   1.000
_cell.angle_alpha   90.00
_cell.angle_beta   90.00
_cell.angle_gamma   90.00
#
_symmetry.space_group_name_H-M   'P 1'
#
loop_
_entity.id
_entity.type
_entity.pdbx_description
1 polymer ?
#
loop_
_entity_poly.entity_id
_entity_poly.type
_entity_poly.pdbx_seq_one_letter_code
_entity_poly.pdbx_strand_id
1 'polypeptide(L)'
;FSDALKDHFFLVDFKGSPANSGIHTIKMRPKGATFEIAKLDSIIWNVLATDADFGVDGGLYLTDWVEGWAVTGKGRIYRILEEEVTDADLVTETKALLADGMTNRSSRALAKLLEHPDMRVRQEAQFELANRGASSIEHFEGVLKYGDSLFAKLHAIWGLGQIIPAYSNAVEPVLDALFAVEDEVRGQAAKVVGNHRIESAFGRLAALCADDTSARVRFFAAKSLGKYG
;
A
#
# COMPACT_ATOMS: atom_id res chain seq x y z
N PHE A 1 6.39 13.14 -8.18
CA PHE A 1 5.46 14.26 -8.28
C PHE A 1 5.63 15.16 -7.05
N SER A 2 5.07 16.37 -7.06
CA SER A 2 5.34 17.43 -6.08
C SER A 2 5.26 16.99 -4.61
N ASP A 3 6.23 17.40 -3.79
CA ASP A 3 6.20 17.22 -2.33
C ASP A 3 4.99 17.90 -1.67
N ALA A 4 4.45 18.96 -2.29
CA ALA A 4 3.24 19.63 -1.82
C ALA A 4 2.00 18.72 -1.83
N LEU A 5 2.00 17.68 -2.67
CA LEU A 5 0.91 16.71 -2.82
C LEU A 5 1.23 15.35 -2.19
N LYS A 6 2.34 15.25 -1.45
CA LYS A 6 2.65 14.06 -0.68
C LYS A 6 1.54 13.75 0.31
N ASP A 7 1.24 12.45 0.47
CA ASP A 7 0.15 11.95 1.32
C ASP A 7 -1.26 12.37 0.91
N HIS A 8 -1.45 12.78 -0.34
CA HIS A 8 -2.78 13.04 -0.89
C HIS A 8 -3.25 11.85 -1.74
N PHE A 9 -4.54 11.57 -1.66
CA PHE A 9 -5.24 10.72 -2.63
C PHE A 9 -5.64 11.56 -3.83
N PHE A 10 -5.59 10.97 -5.01
CA PHE A 10 -6.09 11.58 -6.24
C PHE A 10 -7.42 10.92 -6.59
N LEU A 11 -8.47 11.72 -6.65
CA LEU A 11 -9.82 11.27 -6.94
C LEU A 11 -10.23 11.79 -8.31
N VAL A 12 -10.49 10.89 -9.23
CA VAL A 12 -11.08 11.22 -10.53
C VAL A 12 -12.58 11.45 -10.36
N ASP A 13 -13.04 12.66 -10.68
CA ASP A 13 -14.44 13.06 -10.62
C ASP A 13 -15.02 13.15 -12.04
N PHE A 14 -15.65 12.05 -12.48
CA PHE A 14 -16.28 11.93 -13.80
C PHE A 14 -17.78 12.23 -13.72
N LYS A 15 -18.20 13.37 -14.25
CA LYS A 15 -19.62 13.80 -14.28
C LYS A 15 -20.24 13.86 -15.69
N GLY A 16 -19.63 13.20 -16.67
CA GLY A 16 -20.16 13.09 -18.03
C GLY A 16 -19.98 14.34 -18.90
N SER A 17 -19.40 15.42 -18.38
CA SER A 17 -19.04 16.64 -19.11
C SER A 17 -17.70 17.16 -18.63
N PRO A 18 -16.80 17.59 -19.53
CA PRO A 18 -15.52 18.19 -19.15
C PRO A 18 -15.68 19.37 -18.20
N ALA A 19 -16.69 20.23 -18.41
CA ALA A 19 -16.91 21.44 -17.61
C ALA A 19 -17.09 21.15 -16.10
N ASN A 20 -17.58 19.97 -15.75
CA ASN A 20 -17.87 19.56 -14.37
C ASN A 20 -16.98 18.44 -13.86
N SER A 21 -15.98 18.04 -14.62
CA SER A 21 -15.13 16.88 -14.32
C SER A 21 -13.68 17.25 -14.19
N GLY A 22 -12.93 16.42 -13.49
CA GLY A 22 -11.50 16.64 -13.26
C GLY A 22 -10.91 15.75 -12.21
N ILE A 23 -9.86 16.22 -11.54
CA ILE A 23 -9.17 15.50 -10.48
C ILE A 23 -9.12 16.35 -9.21
N HIS A 24 -9.58 15.76 -8.12
CA HIS A 24 -9.39 16.29 -6.78
C HIS A 24 -8.18 15.64 -6.09
N THR A 25 -7.55 16.39 -5.21
CA THR A 25 -6.63 15.83 -4.21
C THR A 25 -7.28 15.89 -2.84
N ILE A 26 -7.14 14.79 -2.10
CA ILE A 26 -7.74 14.62 -0.79
C ILE A 26 -6.65 14.27 0.22
N LYS A 27 -6.47 15.11 1.23
CA LYS A 27 -5.66 14.76 2.40
C LYS A 27 -6.56 14.24 3.50
N MET A 28 -6.23 13.05 4.01
CA MET A 28 -6.95 12.40 5.10
C MET A 28 -6.22 12.59 6.42
N ARG A 29 -6.96 12.59 7.53
CA ARG A 29 -6.40 12.47 8.88
C ARG A 29 -7.10 11.36 9.65
N PRO A 30 -6.40 10.67 10.57
CA PRO A 30 -7.01 9.64 11.41
C PRO A 30 -8.15 10.18 12.26
N LYS A 31 -9.23 9.38 12.39
CA LYS A 31 -10.36 9.66 13.28
C LYS A 31 -10.89 8.35 13.86
N GLY A 32 -10.52 8.03 15.08
CA GLY A 32 -10.83 6.74 15.69
C GLY A 32 -10.27 5.58 14.87
N ALA A 33 -11.12 4.65 14.47
CA ALA A 33 -10.72 3.51 13.62
C ALA A 33 -10.72 3.82 12.11
N THR A 34 -11.15 5.01 11.71
CA THR A 34 -11.30 5.44 10.32
C THR A 34 -10.53 6.73 10.05
N PHE A 35 -10.89 7.43 8.99
CA PHE A 35 -10.30 8.69 8.58
C PHE A 35 -11.40 9.70 8.27
N GLU A 36 -11.08 10.98 8.37
CA GLU A 36 -11.89 12.08 7.86
C GLU A 36 -11.09 12.95 6.89
N ILE A 37 -11.78 13.65 6.01
CA ILE A 37 -11.16 14.55 5.05
C ILE A 37 -10.60 15.76 5.82
N ALA A 38 -9.28 15.97 5.73
CA ALA A 38 -8.61 17.12 6.29
C ALA A 38 -8.53 18.27 5.27
N LYS A 39 -8.36 17.94 3.98
CA LYS A 39 -8.27 18.91 2.90
C LYS A 39 -8.80 18.28 1.60
N LEU A 40 -9.51 19.08 0.81
CA LEU A 40 -9.99 18.73 -0.53
C LEU A 40 -9.69 19.90 -1.45
N ASP A 41 -8.93 19.67 -2.52
CA ASP A 41 -8.62 20.67 -3.54
C ASP A 41 -8.93 20.08 -4.93
N SER A 42 -9.27 20.96 -5.88
CA SER A 42 -9.36 20.61 -7.31
C SER A 42 -8.07 21.06 -7.99
N ILE A 43 -7.29 20.11 -8.52
CA ILE A 43 -5.97 20.42 -9.11
C ILE A 43 -5.97 20.42 -10.64
N ILE A 44 -6.84 19.63 -11.25
CA ILE A 44 -7.00 19.52 -12.70
C ILE A 44 -8.49 19.57 -12.97
N TRP A 45 -8.93 20.51 -13.81
CA TRP A 45 -10.34 20.72 -14.10
C TRP A 45 -10.61 20.92 -15.58
N ASN A 46 -11.86 20.81 -16.02
CA ASN A 46 -12.27 20.85 -17.41
C ASN A 46 -11.69 19.71 -18.27
N VAL A 47 -11.48 18.55 -17.66
CA VAL A 47 -11.04 17.32 -18.30
C VAL A 47 -12.02 16.21 -17.92
N LEU A 48 -12.52 15.47 -18.90
CA LEU A 48 -13.39 14.32 -18.66
C LEU A 48 -12.53 13.09 -18.31
N ALA A 49 -11.80 13.22 -17.20
CA ALA A 49 -10.87 12.22 -16.73
C ALA A 49 -11.61 10.93 -16.36
N THR A 50 -11.07 9.79 -16.79
CA THR A 50 -11.61 8.46 -16.50
C THR A 50 -10.73 7.66 -15.55
N ASP A 51 -9.43 7.95 -15.53
CA ASP A 51 -8.46 7.34 -14.62
C ASP A 51 -7.22 8.21 -14.47
N ALA A 52 -6.48 8.03 -13.38
CA ALA A 52 -5.22 8.71 -13.12
C ALA A 52 -4.28 7.81 -12.32
N ASP A 53 -3.01 7.73 -12.74
CA ASP A 53 -1.99 6.96 -12.05
C ASP A 53 -0.60 7.58 -12.20
N PHE A 54 0.33 7.23 -11.31
CA PHE A 54 1.70 7.71 -11.35
C PHE A 54 2.60 6.78 -12.16
N GLY A 55 3.25 7.34 -13.18
CA GLY A 55 4.28 6.65 -13.95
C GLY A 55 5.57 6.42 -13.15
N VAL A 56 6.36 5.46 -13.61
CA VAL A 56 7.70 5.19 -13.04
C VAL A 56 8.70 6.33 -13.27
N ASP A 57 8.32 7.29 -14.08
CA ASP A 57 9.08 8.50 -14.41
C ASP A 57 8.72 9.71 -13.52
N GLY A 58 7.93 9.48 -12.47
CA GLY A 58 7.48 10.51 -11.55
C GLY A 58 6.36 11.41 -12.08
N GLY A 59 5.87 11.17 -13.31
CA GLY A 59 4.76 11.90 -13.91
C GLY A 59 3.39 11.37 -13.46
N LEU A 60 2.39 12.25 -13.40
CA LEU A 60 0.99 11.87 -13.28
C LEU A 60 0.40 11.68 -14.70
N TYR A 61 -0.10 10.50 -14.96
CA TYR A 61 -0.81 10.18 -16.20
C TYR A 61 -2.30 10.18 -15.94
N LEU A 62 -3.06 10.77 -16.86
CA LEU A 62 -4.51 10.72 -16.81
C LEU A 62 -5.09 10.40 -18.18
N THR A 63 -6.15 9.62 -18.19
CA THR A 63 -6.92 9.31 -19.39
C THR A 63 -8.14 10.23 -19.46
N ASP A 64 -8.43 10.75 -20.65
CA ASP A 64 -9.53 11.70 -20.91
C ASP A 64 -10.48 11.14 -21.98
N TRP A 65 -11.75 11.04 -21.63
CA TRP A 65 -12.81 10.63 -22.55
C TRP A 65 -13.06 11.68 -23.65
N VAL A 66 -12.63 12.90 -23.44
CA VAL A 66 -12.68 14.09 -24.31
C VAL A 66 -14.07 14.73 -24.42
N GLU A 67 -15.13 13.99 -24.74
CA GLU A 67 -16.43 14.57 -25.01
C GLU A 67 -17.56 13.57 -24.79
N GLY A 68 -18.47 13.90 -23.88
CA GLY A 68 -19.79 13.33 -23.64
C GLY A 68 -19.99 11.83 -23.85
N TRP A 69 -21.24 11.43 -23.96
CA TRP A 69 -21.63 10.02 -24.12
C TRP A 69 -21.65 9.55 -25.60
N ALA A 70 -21.47 10.48 -26.55
CA ALA A 70 -21.34 10.11 -27.95
C ALA A 70 -19.98 9.43 -28.19
N VAL A 71 -20.01 8.28 -28.88
CA VAL A 71 -18.80 7.56 -29.27
C VAL A 71 -18.13 8.35 -30.41
N THR A 72 -17.28 9.31 -30.04
CA THR A 72 -16.62 10.21 -30.99
C THR A 72 -15.35 9.60 -31.58
N GLY A 73 -14.90 8.44 -31.08
CA GLY A 73 -13.61 7.84 -31.46
C GLY A 73 -12.39 8.64 -31.02
N LYS A 74 -12.58 9.57 -30.08
CA LYS A 74 -11.51 10.43 -29.54
C LYS A 74 -11.19 9.98 -28.11
N GLY A 75 -9.92 10.05 -27.75
CA GLY A 75 -9.40 9.84 -26.41
C GLY A 75 -8.07 10.54 -26.30
N ARG A 76 -7.67 10.92 -25.09
CA ARG A 76 -6.37 11.51 -24.81
C ARG A 76 -5.75 10.85 -23.59
N ILE A 77 -4.43 10.85 -23.57
CA ILE A 77 -3.64 10.57 -22.38
C ILE A 77 -2.77 11.81 -22.14
N TYR A 78 -2.95 12.42 -20.98
CA TYR A 78 -2.08 13.50 -20.54
C TYR A 78 -1.00 12.94 -19.65
N ARG A 79 0.18 13.50 -19.77
CA ARG A 79 1.32 13.31 -18.86
C ARG A 79 1.66 14.65 -18.25
N ILE A 80 1.55 14.74 -16.95
CA ILE A 80 1.82 15.95 -16.18
C ILE A 80 3.12 15.72 -15.42
N LEU A 81 4.09 16.57 -15.64
CA LEU A 81 5.43 16.47 -15.08
C LEU A 81 5.73 17.70 -14.26
N GLU A 82 6.52 17.50 -13.24
CA GLU A 82 7.28 18.52 -12.54
C GLU A 82 8.75 18.26 -12.87
N GLU A 83 9.39 19.17 -13.64
CA GLU A 83 10.71 18.91 -14.22
C GLU A 83 11.76 18.57 -13.17
N GLU A 84 11.74 19.22 -12.02
CA GLU A 84 12.66 18.99 -10.91
C GLU A 84 12.55 17.57 -10.31
N VAL A 85 11.39 16.92 -10.46
CA VAL A 85 11.13 15.58 -9.91
C VAL A 85 11.52 14.48 -10.89
N THR A 86 11.36 14.69 -12.18
CA THR A 86 11.57 13.65 -13.20
C THR A 86 13.03 13.21 -13.34
N ASP A 87 13.97 14.07 -13.01
CA ASP A 87 15.42 13.81 -13.07
C ASP A 87 16.01 13.45 -11.70
N ALA A 88 15.17 13.34 -10.66
CA ALA A 88 15.64 12.96 -9.33
C ALA A 88 16.25 11.55 -9.33
N ASP A 89 17.32 11.38 -8.55
CA ASP A 89 18.01 10.09 -8.38
C ASP A 89 17.05 8.96 -8.03
N LEU A 90 16.06 9.23 -7.16
CA LEU A 90 15.04 8.26 -6.76
C LEU A 90 14.19 7.77 -7.94
N VAL A 91 13.83 8.65 -8.88
CA VAL A 91 13.08 8.28 -10.08
C VAL A 91 13.92 7.39 -10.98
N THR A 92 15.19 7.76 -11.17
CA THR A 92 16.14 6.97 -11.97
C THR A 92 16.38 5.59 -11.37
N GLU A 93 16.60 5.51 -10.05
CA GLU A 93 16.74 4.26 -9.31
C GLU A 93 15.47 3.39 -9.42
N THR A 94 14.29 3.98 -9.18
CA THR A 94 13.02 3.27 -9.28
C THR A 94 12.81 2.66 -10.67
N LYS A 95 13.08 3.42 -11.73
CA LYS A 95 13.01 2.93 -13.12
C LYS A 95 13.93 1.73 -13.34
N ALA A 96 15.17 1.84 -12.91
CA ALA A 96 16.16 0.78 -13.08
C ALA A 96 15.76 -0.48 -12.31
N LEU A 97 15.36 -0.33 -11.04
CA LEU A 97 14.95 -1.45 -10.19
C LEU A 97 13.76 -2.22 -10.76
N LEU A 98 12.74 -1.51 -11.25
CA LEU A 98 11.54 -2.13 -11.83
C LEU A 98 11.82 -2.73 -13.22
N ALA A 99 12.68 -2.11 -14.04
CA ALA A 99 13.06 -2.64 -15.35
C ALA A 99 13.89 -3.92 -15.23
N ASP A 100 14.85 -3.97 -14.30
CA ASP A 100 15.67 -5.16 -14.02
C ASP A 100 14.85 -6.32 -13.43
N GLY A 101 13.74 -6.01 -12.78
CA GLY A 101 12.91 -6.97 -12.06
C GLY A 101 13.55 -7.49 -10.77
N MET A 102 12.87 -8.42 -10.10
CA MET A 102 13.24 -8.88 -8.75
C MET A 102 13.84 -10.29 -8.72
N THR A 103 13.58 -11.12 -9.72
CA THR A 103 13.87 -12.57 -9.71
C THR A 103 15.35 -12.91 -9.50
N ASN A 104 16.27 -12.13 -10.08
CA ASN A 104 17.71 -12.39 -10.01
C ASN A 104 18.38 -11.81 -8.75
N ARG A 105 17.63 -11.13 -7.87
CA ARG A 105 18.17 -10.53 -6.65
C ARG A 105 18.22 -11.54 -5.51
N SER A 106 19.22 -11.44 -4.63
CA SER A 106 19.24 -12.26 -3.42
C SER A 106 18.09 -11.91 -2.49
N SER A 107 17.61 -12.86 -1.65
CA SER A 107 16.54 -12.58 -0.67
C SER A 107 16.94 -11.48 0.31
N ARG A 108 18.23 -11.38 0.67
CA ARG A 108 18.75 -10.27 1.48
C ARG A 108 18.62 -8.92 0.77
N ALA A 109 18.88 -8.86 -0.54
CA ALA A 109 18.71 -7.63 -1.32
C ALA A 109 17.24 -7.24 -1.43
N LEU A 110 16.35 -8.20 -1.65
CA LEU A 110 14.90 -7.98 -1.69
C LEU A 110 14.36 -7.48 -0.34
N ALA A 111 14.82 -8.06 0.78
CA ALA A 111 14.44 -7.59 2.11
C ALA A 111 14.83 -6.11 2.35
N LYS A 112 15.98 -5.68 1.82
CA LYS A 112 16.37 -4.26 1.82
C LYS A 112 15.43 -3.39 0.99
N LEU A 113 14.95 -3.89 -0.15
CA LEU A 113 14.02 -3.15 -1.01
C LEU A 113 12.63 -2.97 -0.40
N LEU A 114 12.28 -3.70 0.67
CA LEU A 114 11.06 -3.41 1.43
C LEU A 114 11.10 -2.04 2.13
N GLU A 115 12.27 -1.45 2.30
CA GLU A 115 12.45 -0.09 2.84
C GLU A 115 12.48 1.02 1.77
N HIS A 116 12.39 0.65 0.50
CA HIS A 116 12.46 1.61 -0.60
C HIS A 116 11.31 2.64 -0.51
N PRO A 117 11.55 3.93 -0.79
CA PRO A 117 10.51 4.96 -0.75
C PRO A 117 9.33 4.69 -1.70
N ASP A 118 9.59 4.17 -2.90
CA ASP A 118 8.54 3.86 -3.87
C ASP A 118 7.81 2.56 -3.52
N MET A 119 6.48 2.64 -3.43
CA MET A 119 5.61 1.52 -3.07
C MET A 119 5.73 0.35 -4.06
N ARG A 120 5.89 0.62 -5.36
CA ARG A 120 5.95 -0.41 -6.42
C ARG A 120 7.19 -1.29 -6.23
N VAL A 121 8.32 -0.70 -5.87
CA VAL A 121 9.55 -1.43 -5.57
C VAL A 121 9.37 -2.32 -4.34
N ARG A 122 8.76 -1.78 -3.26
CA ARG A 122 8.45 -2.58 -2.07
C ARG A 122 7.52 -3.76 -2.38
N GLN A 123 6.49 -3.51 -3.20
CA GLN A 123 5.50 -4.51 -3.58
C GLN A 123 6.10 -5.63 -4.42
N GLU A 124 6.89 -5.30 -5.43
CA GLU A 124 7.58 -6.29 -6.26
C GLU A 124 8.58 -7.12 -5.45
N ALA A 125 9.34 -6.47 -4.55
CA ALA A 125 10.24 -7.18 -3.64
C ALA A 125 9.48 -8.12 -2.68
N GLN A 126 8.34 -7.69 -2.14
CA GLN A 126 7.47 -8.54 -1.32
C GLN A 126 6.97 -9.75 -2.09
N PHE A 127 6.47 -9.55 -3.32
CA PHE A 127 5.92 -10.63 -4.13
C PHE A 127 6.98 -11.66 -4.49
N GLU A 128 8.17 -11.20 -4.88
CA GLU A 128 9.27 -12.11 -5.18
C GLU A 128 9.72 -12.90 -3.93
N LEU A 129 9.86 -12.23 -2.77
CA LEU A 129 10.16 -12.93 -1.52
C LEU A 129 9.07 -13.95 -1.16
N ALA A 130 7.79 -13.57 -1.26
CA ALA A 130 6.69 -14.48 -0.97
C ALA A 130 6.67 -15.68 -1.93
N ASN A 131 7.00 -15.49 -3.21
CA ASN A 131 7.11 -16.54 -4.21
C ASN A 131 8.22 -17.56 -3.89
N ARG A 132 9.29 -17.14 -3.20
CA ARG A 132 10.36 -18.04 -2.71
C ARG A 132 9.95 -18.90 -1.52
N GLY A 133 8.82 -18.62 -0.92
CA GLY A 133 8.22 -19.42 0.15
C GLY A 133 9.06 -19.49 1.41
N ALA A 134 9.26 -20.70 1.93
CA ALA A 134 9.90 -20.94 3.24
C ALA A 134 11.26 -20.27 3.40
N SER A 135 12.06 -20.16 2.33
CA SER A 135 13.40 -19.55 2.38
C SER A 135 13.39 -18.05 2.64
N SER A 136 12.24 -17.41 2.57
CA SER A 136 12.08 -15.96 2.80
C SER A 136 11.52 -15.59 4.18
N ILE A 137 11.06 -16.58 4.96
CA ILE A 137 10.43 -16.34 6.26
C ILE A 137 11.38 -15.59 7.20
N GLU A 138 12.64 -16.05 7.32
CA GLU A 138 13.64 -15.40 8.16
C GLU A 138 13.95 -13.96 7.73
N HIS A 139 13.85 -13.66 6.44
CA HIS A 139 14.08 -12.32 5.90
C HIS A 139 12.95 -11.37 6.26
N PHE A 140 11.70 -11.81 6.15
CA PHE A 140 10.54 -11.03 6.61
C PHE A 140 10.55 -10.85 8.14
N GLU A 141 10.87 -11.90 8.89
CA GLU A 141 11.03 -11.83 10.35
C GLU A 141 12.11 -10.81 10.74
N GLY A 142 13.25 -10.83 10.05
CA GLY A 142 14.32 -9.84 10.25
C GLY A 142 13.85 -8.40 10.03
N VAL A 143 13.04 -8.16 8.99
CA VAL A 143 12.44 -6.84 8.73
C VAL A 143 11.47 -6.44 9.83
N LEU A 144 10.64 -7.35 10.34
CA LEU A 144 9.72 -7.08 11.45
C LEU A 144 10.47 -6.70 12.74
N LYS A 145 11.59 -7.36 13.04
CA LYS A 145 12.36 -7.16 14.27
C LYS A 145 13.28 -5.94 14.22
N TYR A 146 13.89 -5.68 13.06
CA TYR A 146 15.02 -4.74 12.96
C TYR A 146 14.81 -3.65 11.90
N GLY A 147 13.74 -3.70 11.12
CA GLY A 147 13.45 -2.68 10.13
C GLY A 147 13.03 -1.35 10.76
N ASP A 148 13.52 -0.24 10.23
CA ASP A 148 13.20 1.11 10.71
C ASP A 148 11.90 1.65 10.09
N SER A 149 11.56 1.21 8.88
CA SER A 149 10.40 1.69 8.15
C SER A 149 9.12 0.96 8.55
N LEU A 150 8.10 1.70 8.96
CA LEU A 150 6.75 1.16 9.16
C LEU A 150 6.25 0.42 7.91
N PHE A 151 6.43 1.01 6.72
CA PHE A 151 5.99 0.38 5.46
C PHE A 151 6.72 -0.95 5.20
N ALA A 152 8.02 -1.04 5.49
CA ALA A 152 8.75 -2.30 5.36
C ALA A 152 8.15 -3.40 6.25
N LYS A 153 7.84 -3.08 7.51
CA LYS A 153 7.18 -4.01 8.44
C LYS A 153 5.81 -4.47 7.93
N LEU A 154 5.02 -3.53 7.36
CA LEU A 154 3.71 -3.88 6.79
C LEU A 154 3.85 -4.82 5.59
N HIS A 155 4.78 -4.54 4.67
CA HIS A 155 5.08 -5.44 3.54
C HIS A 155 5.58 -6.82 4.02
N ALA A 156 6.35 -6.87 5.11
CA ALA A 156 6.78 -8.13 5.70
C ALA A 156 5.61 -8.96 6.25
N ILE A 157 4.65 -8.34 6.96
CA ILE A 157 3.43 -9.00 7.43
C ILE A 157 2.60 -9.53 6.26
N TRP A 158 2.43 -8.74 5.21
CA TRP A 158 1.65 -9.15 4.03
C TRP A 158 2.34 -10.28 3.27
N GLY A 159 3.67 -10.22 3.14
CA GLY A 159 4.47 -11.28 2.53
C GLY A 159 4.37 -12.60 3.30
N LEU A 160 4.48 -12.57 4.63
CA LEU A 160 4.26 -13.74 5.49
C LEU A 160 2.83 -14.28 5.31
N GLY A 161 1.82 -13.38 5.26
CA GLY A 161 0.43 -13.79 4.99
C GLY A 161 0.26 -14.53 3.65
N GLN A 162 1.02 -14.19 2.62
CA GLN A 162 1.02 -14.91 1.34
C GLN A 162 1.67 -16.30 1.45
N ILE A 163 2.62 -16.48 2.36
CA ILE A 163 3.35 -17.74 2.56
C ILE A 163 2.58 -18.74 3.45
N ILE A 164 1.82 -18.27 4.44
CA ILE A 164 1.09 -19.08 5.44
C ILE A 164 0.32 -20.26 4.84
N PRO A 165 -0.42 -20.14 3.72
CA PRO A 165 -1.18 -21.27 3.17
C PRO A 165 -0.34 -22.48 2.80
N ALA A 166 0.92 -22.29 2.44
CA ALA A 166 1.83 -23.33 2.04
C ALA A 166 2.82 -23.73 3.15
N TYR A 167 3.12 -22.82 4.09
CA TYR A 167 4.16 -23.01 5.10
C TYR A 167 3.69 -22.47 6.47
N SER A 168 3.26 -23.36 7.34
CA SER A 168 2.70 -23.02 8.67
C SER A 168 3.69 -22.32 9.60
N ASN A 169 5.00 -22.51 9.42
CA ASN A 169 6.02 -21.81 10.20
C ASN A 169 6.11 -20.29 9.91
N ALA A 170 5.46 -19.81 8.84
CA ALA A 170 5.30 -18.36 8.60
C ALA A 170 4.32 -17.70 9.58
N VAL A 171 3.60 -18.47 10.38
CA VAL A 171 2.61 -17.97 11.36
C VAL A 171 3.30 -17.30 12.54
N GLU A 172 4.37 -17.87 13.08
CA GLU A 172 5.03 -17.38 14.31
C GLU A 172 5.45 -15.91 14.25
N PRO A 173 6.16 -15.42 13.20
CA PRO A 173 6.51 -14.01 13.12
C PRO A 173 5.29 -13.07 13.06
N VAL A 174 4.16 -13.53 12.53
CA VAL A 174 2.92 -12.74 12.50
C VAL A 174 2.23 -12.74 13.88
N LEU A 175 2.30 -13.84 14.64
CA LEU A 175 1.84 -13.88 16.02
C LEU A 175 2.65 -12.93 16.90
N ASP A 176 3.97 -12.89 16.75
CA ASP A 176 4.85 -11.93 17.44
C ASP A 176 4.47 -10.49 17.11
N ALA A 177 4.14 -10.20 15.85
CA ALA A 177 3.74 -8.87 15.40
C ALA A 177 2.41 -8.37 16.03
N LEU A 178 1.59 -9.25 16.64
CA LEU A 178 0.43 -8.84 17.44
C LEU A 178 0.82 -8.11 18.74
N PHE A 179 2.10 -8.12 19.10
CA PHE A 179 2.66 -7.44 20.27
C PHE A 179 3.56 -6.25 19.90
N ALA A 180 3.63 -5.88 18.62
CA ALA A 180 4.47 -4.78 18.16
C ALA A 180 4.12 -3.45 18.84
N VAL A 181 5.09 -2.56 18.94
CA VAL A 181 4.91 -1.21 19.51
C VAL A 181 4.00 -0.38 18.60
N GLU A 182 4.21 -0.46 17.30
CA GLU A 182 3.46 0.27 16.29
C GLU A 182 2.04 -0.32 16.17
N ASP A 183 1.05 0.51 16.34
CA ASP A 183 -0.37 0.10 16.27
C ASP A 183 -0.77 -0.40 14.88
N GLU A 184 -0.28 0.19 13.80
CA GLU A 184 -0.58 -0.29 12.44
C GLU A 184 0.01 -1.69 12.20
N VAL A 185 1.19 -2.00 12.74
CA VAL A 185 1.79 -3.35 12.69
C VAL A 185 0.89 -4.36 13.40
N ARG A 186 0.42 -4.06 14.64
CA ARG A 186 -0.53 -4.92 15.35
C ARG A 186 -1.84 -5.09 14.59
N GLY A 187 -2.36 -4.00 14.01
CA GLY A 187 -3.60 -4.03 13.23
C GLY A 187 -3.51 -4.92 11.98
N GLN A 188 -2.42 -4.81 11.22
CA GLN A 188 -2.22 -5.65 10.03
C GLN A 188 -1.93 -7.11 10.40
N ALA A 189 -1.17 -7.36 11.48
CA ALA A 189 -0.98 -8.71 12.01
C ALA A 189 -2.34 -9.34 12.40
N ALA A 190 -3.18 -8.59 13.14
CA ALA A 190 -4.53 -9.05 13.50
C ALA A 190 -5.36 -9.41 12.26
N LYS A 191 -5.28 -8.60 11.19
CA LYS A 191 -5.97 -8.87 9.93
C LYS A 191 -5.47 -10.14 9.25
N VAL A 192 -4.15 -10.37 9.23
CA VAL A 192 -3.55 -11.56 8.60
C VAL A 192 -3.94 -12.83 9.36
N VAL A 193 -3.75 -12.88 10.69
CA VAL A 193 -4.12 -14.08 11.47
C VAL A 193 -5.62 -14.38 11.40
N GLY A 194 -6.47 -13.35 11.35
CA GLY A 194 -7.91 -13.51 11.15
C GLY A 194 -8.28 -14.03 9.75
N ASN A 195 -7.58 -13.59 8.69
CA ASN A 195 -7.80 -14.08 7.33
C ASN A 195 -7.50 -15.58 7.21
N HIS A 196 -6.49 -16.05 7.93
CA HIS A 196 -6.07 -17.45 7.93
C HIS A 196 -6.68 -18.27 9.07
N ARG A 197 -7.55 -17.66 9.92
CA ARG A 197 -8.21 -18.32 11.05
C ARG A 197 -7.23 -19.07 11.97
N ILE A 198 -6.14 -18.39 12.33
CA ILE A 198 -5.08 -18.97 13.16
C ILE A 198 -5.59 -19.13 14.60
N GLU A 199 -5.96 -20.34 15.00
CA GLU A 199 -6.59 -20.64 16.29
C GLU A 199 -5.77 -20.13 17.48
N SER A 200 -4.45 -20.26 17.44
CA SER A 200 -3.56 -19.77 18.51
C SER A 200 -3.60 -18.26 18.72
N ALA A 201 -4.08 -17.48 17.71
CA ALA A 201 -4.22 -16.03 17.81
C ALA A 201 -5.52 -15.59 18.48
N PHE A 202 -6.52 -16.47 18.66
CA PHE A 202 -7.87 -16.10 19.11
C PHE A 202 -7.86 -15.33 20.44
N GLY A 203 -7.17 -15.86 21.46
CA GLY A 203 -7.07 -15.21 22.76
C GLY A 203 -6.42 -13.83 22.70
N ARG A 204 -5.38 -13.68 21.88
CA ARG A 204 -4.72 -12.37 21.69
C ARG A 204 -5.61 -11.39 20.92
N LEU A 205 -6.32 -11.85 19.91
CA LEU A 205 -7.30 -11.03 19.18
C LEU A 205 -8.41 -10.52 20.11
N ALA A 206 -8.90 -11.38 21.01
CA ALA A 206 -9.91 -10.97 22.01
C ALA A 206 -9.36 -9.87 22.94
N ALA A 207 -8.12 -10.02 23.43
CA ALA A 207 -7.47 -9.00 24.25
C ALA A 207 -7.24 -7.68 23.46
N LEU A 208 -6.77 -7.75 22.23
CA LEU A 208 -6.61 -6.55 21.39
C LEU A 208 -7.95 -5.86 21.11
N CYS A 209 -9.01 -6.62 20.89
CA CYS A 209 -10.34 -6.07 20.66
C CYS A 209 -10.87 -5.32 21.88
N ALA A 210 -10.65 -5.85 23.08
CA ALA A 210 -11.14 -5.25 24.33
C ALA A 210 -10.30 -4.03 24.76
N ASP A 211 -8.98 -4.14 24.74
CA ASP A 211 -8.12 -3.30 25.56
C ASP A 211 -7.03 -2.53 24.79
N ASP A 212 -6.85 -2.74 23.47
CA ASP A 212 -5.81 -2.00 22.73
C ASP A 212 -6.12 -0.50 22.73
N THR A 213 -5.10 0.32 22.96
CA THR A 213 -5.24 1.79 22.98
C THR A 213 -5.66 2.36 21.62
N SER A 214 -5.24 1.72 20.52
CA SER A 214 -5.60 2.12 19.16
C SER A 214 -6.99 1.62 18.77
N ALA A 215 -7.91 2.55 18.48
CA ALA A 215 -9.24 2.20 17.96
C ALA A 215 -9.16 1.39 16.64
N ARG A 216 -8.12 1.63 15.85
CA ARG A 216 -7.87 0.92 14.59
C ARG A 216 -7.48 -0.54 14.84
N VAL A 217 -6.65 -0.80 15.84
CA VAL A 217 -6.30 -2.17 16.24
C VAL A 217 -7.53 -2.91 16.77
N ARG A 218 -8.31 -2.27 17.66
CA ARG A 218 -9.57 -2.86 18.15
C ARG A 218 -10.53 -3.23 17.01
N PHE A 219 -10.65 -2.34 16.02
CA PHE A 219 -11.48 -2.59 14.83
C PHE A 219 -11.00 -3.80 14.03
N PHE A 220 -9.70 -3.90 13.72
CA PHE A 220 -9.18 -5.04 12.97
C PHE A 220 -9.24 -6.34 13.76
N ALA A 221 -9.02 -6.30 15.08
CA ALA A 221 -9.16 -7.46 15.96
C ALA A 221 -10.62 -7.97 15.98
N ALA A 222 -11.61 -7.07 16.17
CA ALA A 222 -13.03 -7.42 16.13
C ALA A 222 -13.44 -8.03 14.79
N LYS A 223 -13.03 -7.40 13.68
CA LYS A 223 -13.29 -7.90 12.33
C LYS A 223 -12.67 -9.27 12.09
N SER A 224 -11.52 -9.54 12.69
CA SER A 224 -10.81 -10.82 12.58
C SER A 224 -11.47 -11.90 13.42
N LEU A 225 -11.89 -11.59 14.65
CA LEU A 225 -12.65 -12.50 15.50
C LEU A 225 -13.94 -13.00 14.83
N GLY A 226 -14.62 -12.12 14.09
CA GLY A 226 -15.83 -12.50 13.34
C GLY A 226 -15.63 -13.53 12.23
N LYS A 227 -14.38 -13.95 11.94
CA LYS A 227 -14.08 -14.99 10.95
C LYS A 227 -13.90 -16.38 11.53
N TYR A 228 -13.86 -16.50 12.89
CA TYR A 228 -13.69 -17.78 13.59
C TYR A 228 -15.03 -18.47 13.90
N GLY A 229 -16.16 -17.80 13.68
CA GLY A 229 -17.52 -18.32 13.91
C GLY A 229 -18.23 -18.82 12.67
#